data_9834c3a0ccf189d91289bd5fbf7616be
#
_entry.id   9834c3a0ccf189d91289bd5fbf7616be
#
_cell.length_a   1.000
_cell.length_b   1.000
_cell.length_c   1.000
_cell.angle_alpha   90.00
_cell.angle_beta   90.00
_cell.angle_gamma   90.00
#
_symmetry.space_group_name_H-M   'P 1'
#
loop_
_entity.id
_entity.type
_entity.pdbx_description
1 polymer ?
#
loop_
_entity_poly.entity_id
_entity_poly.type
_entity_poly.pdbx_seq_one_letter_code
_entity_poly.pdbx_strand_id
1 'polypeptide(L)'
;MHIAIAGNIGAGKTSLTRLLAKHYKFEGHYEDVLKNPYLDDFYDQMERWSFNLQIYFLNSRFRQIRDFEKSGKKIIQDRTIYEDANIFAPNLLAMGLMTNRDFENYKSIFNLMESYVNAPHLLVYLRSGIPNLVDQIHKRLSLIH
;
A
#
# COMPACT_ATOMS: atom_id res chain seq x y z
N MET A 1 0.86 -0.08 -19.40
CA MET A 1 1.77 0.77 -18.59
C MET A 1 1.28 0.80 -17.17
N HIS A 2 2.20 0.68 -16.24
CA HIS A 2 1.92 0.70 -14.80
C HIS A 2 2.70 1.84 -14.15
N ILE A 3 1.98 2.81 -13.61
CA ILE A 3 2.54 3.91 -12.83
C ILE A 3 2.18 3.69 -11.36
N ALA A 4 3.16 3.72 -10.48
CA ALA A 4 2.96 3.58 -9.04
C ALA A 4 3.18 4.93 -8.35
N ILE A 5 2.29 5.27 -7.43
CA ILE A 5 2.41 6.48 -6.62
C ILE A 5 2.74 6.04 -5.19
N ALA A 6 3.87 6.50 -4.69
CA ALA A 6 4.34 6.20 -3.34
C ALA A 6 4.51 7.48 -2.53
N GLY A 7 4.52 7.38 -1.23
CA GLY A 7 4.71 8.49 -0.31
C GLY A 7 4.11 8.20 1.06
N ASN A 8 4.35 9.09 2.01
CA ASN A 8 3.84 8.95 3.38
C ASN A 8 2.32 9.14 3.45
N ILE A 9 1.71 8.66 4.52
CA ILE A 9 0.31 8.92 4.84
C ILE A 9 0.10 10.45 4.87
N GLY A 10 -0.94 10.92 4.17
CA GLY A 10 -1.24 12.35 4.10
C GLY A 10 -0.43 13.13 3.06
N ALA A 11 0.43 12.48 2.28
CA ALA A 11 1.20 13.16 1.23
C ALA A 11 0.38 13.52 -0.02
N GLY A 12 -0.89 13.07 -0.10
CA GLY A 12 -1.76 13.37 -1.24
C GLY A 12 -1.71 12.33 -2.35
N LYS A 13 -1.30 11.10 -2.06
CA LYS A 13 -1.21 10.02 -3.04
C LYS A 13 -2.53 9.75 -3.76
N THR A 14 -3.61 9.64 -3.02
CA THR A 14 -4.93 9.34 -3.57
C THR A 14 -5.40 10.47 -4.48
N SER A 15 -5.22 11.72 -4.06
CA SER A 15 -5.60 12.89 -4.85
C SER A 15 -4.80 12.97 -6.16
N LEU A 16 -3.48 12.77 -6.10
CA LEU A 16 -2.63 12.77 -7.29
C LEU A 16 -2.98 11.60 -8.22
N THR A 17 -3.20 10.42 -7.67
CA THR A 17 -3.60 9.24 -8.44
C THR A 17 -4.89 9.51 -9.21
N ARG A 18 -5.88 10.13 -8.55
CA ARG A 18 -7.16 10.47 -9.19
C ARG A 18 -6.99 11.50 -10.30
N LEU A 19 -6.20 12.53 -10.07
CA LEU A 19 -5.94 13.57 -11.07
C LEU A 19 -5.21 13.01 -12.29
N LEU A 20 -4.16 12.22 -12.10
CA LEU A 20 -3.39 11.63 -13.18
C LEU A 20 -4.21 10.59 -13.96
N ALA A 21 -4.99 9.77 -13.26
CA ALA A 21 -5.86 8.80 -13.90
C ALA A 21 -6.86 9.48 -14.82
N LYS A 22 -7.48 10.57 -14.36
CA LYS A 22 -8.43 11.35 -15.16
C LYS A 22 -7.75 12.04 -16.33
N HIS A 23 -6.60 12.69 -16.09
CA HIS A 23 -5.89 13.47 -17.13
C HIS A 23 -5.38 12.58 -18.26
N TYR A 24 -4.74 11.47 -17.93
CA TYR A 24 -4.15 10.56 -18.92
C TYR A 24 -5.07 9.42 -19.34
N LYS A 25 -6.27 9.36 -18.80
CA LYS A 25 -7.25 8.29 -19.05
C LYS A 25 -6.72 6.89 -18.69
N PHE A 26 -6.02 6.81 -17.56
CA PHE A 26 -5.58 5.56 -16.96
C PHE A 26 -6.62 5.09 -15.95
N GLU A 27 -6.66 3.78 -15.70
CA GLU A 27 -7.47 3.21 -14.63
C GLU A 27 -6.76 3.44 -13.29
N GLY A 28 -7.44 4.08 -12.32
CA GLY A 28 -6.90 4.33 -10.99
C GLY A 28 -7.18 3.16 -10.05
N HIS A 29 -6.14 2.65 -9.38
CA HIS A 29 -6.24 1.65 -8.33
C HIS A 29 -5.85 2.28 -7.00
N TYR A 30 -6.81 2.38 -6.08
CA TYR A 30 -6.65 3.10 -4.82
C TYR A 30 -6.40 2.13 -3.67
N GLU A 31 -5.77 2.66 -2.62
CA GLU A 31 -5.63 1.94 -1.37
C GLU A 31 -7.00 1.81 -0.70
N ASP A 32 -7.48 0.59 -0.57
CA ASP A 32 -8.76 0.29 0.08
C ASP A 32 -8.51 -0.43 1.40
N VAL A 33 -8.07 0.34 2.38
CA VAL A 33 -7.73 -0.15 3.72
C VAL A 33 -8.95 -0.75 4.42
N LEU A 34 -10.13 -0.16 4.20
CA LEU A 34 -11.37 -0.56 4.88
C LEU A 34 -11.89 -1.94 4.47
N LYS A 35 -11.48 -2.44 3.30
CA LYS A 35 -11.86 -3.78 2.85
C LYS A 35 -11.06 -4.89 3.50
N ASN A 36 -9.99 -4.56 4.22
CA ASN A 36 -9.21 -5.56 4.93
C ASN A 36 -10.02 -6.11 6.12
N PRO A 37 -10.36 -7.40 6.12
CA PRO A 37 -11.21 -7.97 7.16
C PRO A 37 -10.53 -8.06 8.52
N TYR A 38 -9.21 -7.86 8.58
CA TYR A 38 -8.43 -7.89 9.82
C TYR A 38 -8.22 -6.50 10.42
N LEU A 39 -8.74 -5.43 9.80
CA LEU A 39 -8.42 -4.07 10.21
C LEU A 39 -8.88 -3.76 11.63
N ASP A 40 -10.13 -4.07 11.96
CA ASP A 40 -10.69 -3.82 13.28
C ASP A 40 -9.99 -4.67 14.35
N ASP A 41 -9.76 -5.95 14.06
CA ASP A 41 -9.03 -6.85 14.95
C ASP A 41 -7.60 -6.34 15.19
N PHE A 42 -6.95 -5.84 14.15
CA PHE A 42 -5.61 -5.29 14.24
C PHE A 42 -5.56 -4.08 15.19
N TYR A 43 -6.48 -3.14 15.08
CA TYR A 43 -6.51 -1.98 15.98
C TYR A 43 -6.81 -2.37 17.43
N ASP A 44 -7.55 -3.45 17.63
CA ASP A 44 -7.83 -3.98 18.97
C ASP A 44 -6.62 -4.71 19.58
N GLN A 45 -5.96 -5.58 18.78
CA GLN A 45 -4.81 -6.38 19.21
C GLN A 45 -3.76 -6.45 18.09
N MET A 46 -2.92 -5.41 18.00
CA MET A 46 -1.95 -5.27 16.90
C MET A 46 -0.97 -6.42 16.80
N GLU A 47 -0.43 -6.90 17.94
CA GLU A 47 0.53 -8.01 17.96
C GLU A 47 -0.07 -9.31 17.43
N ARG A 48 -1.35 -9.53 17.71
CA ARG A 48 -2.03 -10.75 17.27
C ARG A 48 -2.31 -10.75 15.77
N TRP A 49 -2.67 -9.60 15.21
CA TRP A 49 -3.25 -9.52 13.87
C TRP A 49 -2.37 -8.84 12.82
N SER A 50 -1.18 -8.35 13.20
CA SER A 50 -0.30 -7.64 12.27
C SER A 50 0.10 -8.49 11.06
N PHE A 51 0.47 -9.75 11.28
CA PHE A 51 0.84 -10.67 10.21
C PHE A 51 -0.35 -10.92 9.28
N ASN A 52 -1.51 -11.24 9.83
CA ASN A 52 -2.72 -11.50 9.05
C ASN A 52 -3.12 -10.28 8.20
N LEU A 53 -3.05 -9.09 8.79
CA LEU A 53 -3.33 -7.83 8.11
C LEU A 53 -2.41 -7.63 6.90
N GLN A 54 -1.10 -7.82 7.09
CA GLN A 54 -0.10 -7.63 6.05
C GLN A 54 -0.20 -8.69 4.95
N ILE A 55 -0.49 -9.92 5.30
CA ILE A 55 -0.71 -11.00 4.32
C ILE A 55 -1.93 -10.70 3.45
N TYR A 56 -3.01 -10.19 4.04
CA TYR A 56 -4.19 -9.81 3.26
C TYR A 56 -3.86 -8.71 2.26
N PHE A 57 -3.16 -7.66 2.68
CA PHE A 57 -2.74 -6.60 1.77
C PHE A 57 -1.84 -7.12 0.65
N LEU A 58 -0.88 -7.96 0.99
CA LEU A 58 0.02 -8.56 0.00
C LEU A 58 -0.76 -9.36 -1.05
N ASN A 59 -1.66 -10.23 -0.61
CA ASN A 59 -2.51 -11.03 -1.48
C ASN A 59 -3.38 -10.14 -2.39
N SER A 60 -4.05 -9.16 -1.82
CA SER A 60 -4.95 -8.26 -2.55
C SER A 60 -4.21 -7.47 -3.63
N ARG A 61 -3.06 -6.88 -3.28
CA ARG A 61 -2.28 -6.07 -4.22
C ARG A 61 -1.60 -6.91 -5.28
N PHE A 62 -1.10 -8.08 -4.92
CA PHE A 62 -0.51 -9.00 -5.89
C PHE A 62 -1.56 -9.44 -6.90
N ARG A 63 -2.77 -9.75 -6.46
CA ARG A 63 -3.89 -10.12 -7.34
C ARG A 63 -4.24 -8.99 -8.30
N GLN A 64 -4.28 -7.75 -7.82
CA GLN A 64 -4.50 -6.58 -8.68
C GLN A 64 -3.43 -6.48 -9.77
N ILE A 65 -2.16 -6.65 -9.43
CA ILE A 65 -1.05 -6.60 -10.40
C ILE A 65 -1.22 -7.70 -11.44
N ARG A 66 -1.54 -8.92 -11.02
CA ARG A 66 -1.75 -10.04 -11.94
C ARG A 66 -2.90 -9.79 -12.90
N ASP A 67 -4.00 -9.25 -12.38
CA ASP A 67 -5.20 -8.99 -13.19
C ASP A 67 -4.92 -7.95 -14.27
N PHE A 68 -4.24 -6.85 -13.94
CA PHE A 68 -3.99 -5.85 -14.96
C PHE A 68 -2.85 -6.24 -15.91
N GLU A 69 -1.87 -7.02 -15.50
CA GLU A 69 -0.87 -7.57 -16.42
C GLU A 69 -1.53 -8.42 -17.51
N LYS A 70 -2.57 -9.19 -17.16
CA LYS A 70 -3.35 -9.97 -18.11
C LYS A 70 -4.22 -9.08 -19.01
N SER A 71 -4.76 -7.99 -18.47
CA SER A 71 -5.68 -7.12 -19.20
C SER A 71 -4.99 -6.19 -20.19
N GLY A 72 -3.69 -5.93 -20.01
CA GLY A 72 -2.94 -4.96 -20.81
C GLY A 72 -3.37 -3.51 -20.63
N LYS A 73 -4.18 -3.21 -19.62
CA LYS A 73 -4.67 -1.86 -19.35
C LYS A 73 -3.55 -0.94 -18.86
N LYS A 74 -3.78 0.36 -19.00
CA LYS A 74 -2.90 1.40 -18.43
C LYS A 74 -3.42 1.75 -17.05
N ILE A 75 -2.61 1.54 -16.00
CA ILE A 75 -3.04 1.79 -14.62
C ILE A 75 -2.13 2.75 -13.88
N ILE A 76 -2.73 3.48 -12.94
CA ILE A 76 -2.03 4.24 -11.91
C ILE A 76 -2.45 3.65 -10.57
N GLN A 77 -1.46 3.21 -9.77
CA GLN A 77 -1.68 2.54 -8.51
C GLN A 77 -1.26 3.44 -7.34
N ASP A 78 -2.18 3.69 -6.42
CA ASP A 78 -1.91 4.33 -5.15
C ASP A 78 -1.44 3.26 -4.17
N ARG A 79 -0.15 3.29 -3.83
CA ARG A 79 0.54 2.35 -2.97
C ARG A 79 0.71 0.95 -3.59
N THR A 80 1.84 0.34 -3.33
CA THR A 80 2.25 -0.94 -3.94
C THR A 80 2.60 -1.98 -2.88
N ILE A 81 2.85 -3.23 -3.34
CA ILE A 81 3.38 -4.30 -2.49
C ILE A 81 4.76 -3.97 -1.93
N TYR A 82 5.53 -3.15 -2.63
CA TYR A 82 6.89 -2.78 -2.21
C TYR A 82 6.90 -1.92 -0.95
N GLU A 83 5.94 -1.01 -0.82
CA GLU A 83 5.78 -0.20 0.39
C GLU A 83 5.39 -1.05 1.59
N ASP A 84 4.49 -2.01 1.40
CA ASP A 84 4.09 -2.93 2.47
C ASP A 84 5.29 -3.74 2.95
N ALA A 85 6.08 -4.29 2.04
CA ALA A 85 7.21 -5.17 2.39
C ALA A 85 8.44 -4.41 2.90
N ASN A 86 8.68 -3.20 2.41
CA ASN A 86 9.92 -2.47 2.71
C ASN A 86 9.74 -1.36 3.75
N ILE A 87 8.52 -0.96 4.05
CA ILE A 87 8.24 0.11 5.02
C ILE A 87 7.33 -0.38 6.14
N PHE A 88 6.13 -0.85 5.81
CA PHE A 88 5.11 -1.14 6.83
C PHE A 88 5.41 -2.40 7.64
N ALA A 89 5.73 -3.51 7.00
CA ALA A 89 6.07 -4.74 7.72
C ALA A 89 7.35 -4.60 8.56
N PRO A 90 8.45 -3.99 8.04
CA PRO A 90 9.62 -3.72 8.88
C PRO A 90 9.33 -2.81 10.07
N ASN A 91 8.45 -1.82 9.92
CA ASN A 91 8.05 -0.97 11.03
C ASN A 91 7.29 -1.74 12.11
N LEU A 92 6.40 -2.64 11.72
CA LEU A 92 5.68 -3.49 12.67
C LEU A 92 6.66 -4.38 13.45
N LEU A 93 7.69 -4.92 12.78
CA LEU A 93 8.75 -5.67 13.43
C LEU A 93 9.51 -4.80 14.43
N ALA A 94 9.96 -3.61 14.01
CA ALA A 94 10.73 -2.69 14.85
C ALA A 94 9.94 -2.22 16.07
N MET A 95 8.61 -2.07 15.94
CA MET A 95 7.73 -1.68 17.05
C MET A 95 7.35 -2.84 17.97
N GLY A 96 7.83 -4.06 17.70
CA GLY A 96 7.48 -5.25 18.47
C GLY A 96 6.07 -5.78 18.23
N LEU A 97 5.40 -5.32 17.16
CA LEU A 97 4.04 -5.71 16.82
C LEU A 97 3.99 -6.93 15.87
N MET A 98 5.13 -7.36 15.36
CA MET A 98 5.28 -8.56 14.55
C MET A 98 6.54 -9.30 15.00
N THR A 99 6.46 -10.62 15.16
CA THR A 99 7.61 -11.41 15.55
C THR A 99 8.61 -11.55 14.40
N ASN A 100 9.88 -11.83 14.72
CA ASN A 100 10.90 -12.12 13.70
C ASN A 100 10.49 -13.30 12.82
N ARG A 101 9.91 -14.34 13.42
CA ARG A 101 9.45 -15.52 12.69
C ARG A 101 8.36 -15.18 11.69
N ASP A 102 7.38 -14.38 12.10
CA ASP A 102 6.29 -13.96 11.21
C ASP A 102 6.79 -13.03 10.11
N PHE A 103 7.69 -12.11 10.44
CA PHE A 103 8.30 -11.20 9.47
C PHE A 103 9.10 -11.97 8.40
N GLU A 104 9.92 -12.93 8.81
CA GLU A 104 10.69 -13.75 7.87
C GLU A 104 9.77 -14.57 6.95
N ASN A 105 8.68 -15.11 7.49
CA ASN A 105 7.68 -15.80 6.69
C ASN A 105 7.01 -14.86 5.68
N TYR A 106 6.63 -13.67 6.10
CA TYR A 106 6.08 -12.64 5.23
C TYR A 106 7.06 -12.26 4.11
N LYS A 107 8.33 -11.99 4.44
CA LYS A 107 9.36 -11.63 3.46
C LYS A 107 9.59 -12.74 2.45
N SER A 108 9.60 -13.98 2.90
CA SER A 108 9.77 -15.14 2.00
C SER A 108 8.63 -15.21 0.98
N ILE A 109 7.39 -15.02 1.42
CA ILE A 109 6.22 -14.99 0.53
C ILE A 109 6.32 -13.82 -0.44
N PHE A 110 6.65 -12.63 0.06
CA PHE A 110 6.82 -11.44 -0.78
C PHE A 110 7.88 -11.66 -1.87
N ASN A 111 9.05 -12.17 -1.50
CA ASN A 111 10.14 -12.41 -2.45
C ASN A 111 9.73 -13.39 -3.55
N LEU A 112 8.98 -14.44 -3.17
CA LEU A 112 8.47 -15.40 -4.14
C LEU A 112 7.47 -14.73 -5.09
N MET A 113 6.51 -13.99 -4.56
CA MET A 113 5.48 -13.31 -5.36
C MET A 113 6.08 -12.24 -6.27
N GLU A 114 7.06 -11.49 -5.78
CA GLU A 114 7.76 -10.46 -6.56
C GLU A 114 8.40 -11.04 -7.82
N SER A 115 8.89 -12.27 -7.76
CA SER A 115 9.51 -12.93 -8.91
C SER A 115 8.53 -13.24 -10.05
N TYR A 116 7.22 -13.18 -9.79
CA TYR A 116 6.17 -13.46 -10.78
C TYR A 116 5.48 -12.21 -11.33
N VAL A 117 5.89 -11.02 -10.93
CA VAL A 117 5.31 -9.77 -11.41
C VAL A 117 6.40 -8.83 -11.91
N ASN A 118 6.02 -7.95 -12.82
CA ASN A 118 6.92 -6.92 -13.33
C ASN A 118 6.87 -5.69 -12.42
N ALA A 119 8.01 -5.03 -12.28
CA ALA A 119 8.08 -3.75 -11.58
C ALA A 119 7.26 -2.68 -12.34
N PRO A 120 6.77 -1.63 -11.64
CA PRO A 120 6.14 -0.50 -12.33
C PRO A 120 7.06 0.12 -13.36
N HIS A 121 6.49 0.64 -14.45
CA HIS A 121 7.25 1.35 -15.46
C HIS A 121 7.74 2.71 -14.95
N LEU A 122 6.98 3.32 -14.05
CA LEU A 122 7.31 4.61 -13.44
C LEU A 122 6.85 4.61 -12.00
N LEU A 123 7.74 5.04 -11.11
CA LEU A 123 7.42 5.30 -9.70
C LEU A 123 7.46 6.81 -9.46
N VAL A 124 6.34 7.35 -9.00
CA VAL A 124 6.24 8.75 -8.59
C VAL A 124 6.23 8.79 -7.06
N TYR A 125 7.24 9.38 -6.47
CA TYR A 125 7.36 9.50 -5.02
C TYR A 125 6.93 10.91 -4.58
N LEU A 126 5.86 10.98 -3.78
CA LEU A 126 5.40 12.23 -3.19
C LEU A 126 6.15 12.50 -1.90
N ARG A 127 6.91 13.58 -1.92
CA ARG A 127 7.68 14.04 -0.77
C ARG A 127 7.01 15.27 -0.16
N SER A 128 6.79 15.25 1.15
CA SER A 128 6.24 16.38 1.88
C SER A 128 6.93 16.52 3.24
N GLY A 129 7.10 17.76 3.71
CA GLY A 129 7.65 18.02 5.04
C GLY A 129 6.72 17.52 6.15
N ILE A 130 7.28 17.16 7.30
CA ILE A 130 6.50 16.64 8.43
C ILE A 130 5.33 17.53 8.84
N PRO A 131 5.47 18.87 8.96
CA PRO A 131 4.34 19.74 9.30
C PRO A 131 3.19 19.66 8.29
N ASN A 132 3.50 19.61 6.99
CA ASN A 132 2.49 19.49 5.94
C ASN A 132 1.78 18.14 6.00
N LEU A 133 2.51 17.07 6.30
CA LEU A 133 1.93 15.73 6.47
C LEU A 133 0.95 15.70 7.64
N VAL A 134 1.31 16.31 8.76
CA VAL A 134 0.43 16.39 9.94
C VAL A 134 -0.84 17.16 9.61
N ASP A 135 -0.76 18.29 8.94
CA ASP A 135 -1.92 19.08 8.52
C ASP A 135 -2.84 18.29 7.59
N GLN A 136 -2.27 17.58 6.62
CA GLN A 136 -3.04 16.76 5.68
C GLN A 136 -3.72 15.58 6.35
N ILE A 137 -3.07 14.95 7.33
CA ILE A 137 -3.67 13.88 8.13
C ILE A 137 -4.86 14.42 8.93
N HIS A 138 -4.73 15.60 9.56
CA HIS A 138 -5.81 16.23 10.31
C HIS A 138 -7.00 16.56 9.41
N LYS A 139 -6.77 17.08 8.21
CA LYS A 139 -7.83 17.34 7.23
C LYS A 139 -8.56 16.06 6.82
N ARG A 140 -7.80 14.98 6.60
CA ARG A 140 -8.37 13.67 6.24
C ARG A 140 -9.26 13.13 7.37
N LEU A 141 -8.81 13.21 8.61
CA LEU A 141 -9.58 12.80 9.78
C LEU A 141 -10.85 13.63 9.96
N SER A 142 -10.79 14.95 9.70
CA SER A 142 -11.96 15.84 9.75
C SER A 142 -13.04 15.45 8.75
N LEU A 143 -12.66 14.95 7.58
CA LEU A 143 -13.60 14.53 6.55
C LEU A 143 -14.28 13.20 6.87
N ILE A 144 -13.64 12.37 7.71
CA ILE A 144 -14.18 11.07 8.12
C ILE A 144 -15.12 11.22 9.33
N HIS A 145 -14.86 12.19 10.15
CA HIS A 145 -15.64 12.50 11.34
C HIS A 145 -16.57 13.68 11.11
#